data_bb7f89d58c939ae48fd65965866af0dc
#
_entry.id   bb7f89d58c939ae48fd65965866af0dc
#
_cell.length_a   1.000
_cell.length_b   1.000
_cell.length_c   1.000
_cell.angle_alpha   90.00
_cell.angle_beta   90.00
_cell.angle_gamma   90.00
#
_symmetry.space_group_name_H-M   'P 1'
#
loop_
_entity.id
_entity.type
_entity.pdbx_description
1 polymer ?
#
loop_
_entity_poly.entity_id
_entity_poly.type
_entity_poly.pdbx_seq_one_letter_code
_entity_poly.pdbx_strand_id
1 'polypeptide(L)'
;MKDHKKTIVAVVIGMIVLAIVAACIIIAVNSAGQKEAPAAADNTQVAAKSETAPLTVYWTSDSAAAKSLIDYVSRVTNPEDKANFIPEKDRIAVFDMDGTLTCETYYTYYDTMMFIEYCLVDHPEKVSDELKQIAASIRPGYLADETLARNFAKAYAGMTVEEFSDYVVEFGKKETLSFNNMHYNDGFYLPMVELVKYLYDNGFTIYVISGTERTTARAIVASSPIRDYVTPNHVIGTDFEIKQKGYETESSNLNFKYVNGDDLVLTGGFIQKNLNGNKSIYIEREIGQRPVLAFGNSGSDTSMMNYTIDSRNPYPAQAYMIVADDNVREWGTQDWAAKSEDYSSKGYIPVSMKNDFARIYPEGITPAEEQFHEIDWSDMEEEAVPDAA
;
A
#
# COMPACT_ATOMS: atom_id res chain seq x y z
N MET A 1 -57.12 -5.32 -57.55
CA MET A 1 -55.80 -5.81 -58.00
C MET A 1 -54.72 -4.75 -58.23
N LYS A 2 -55.03 -3.46 -58.47
CA LYS A 2 -54.00 -2.42 -58.63
C LYS A 2 -53.40 -1.88 -57.33
N ASP A 3 -54.12 -1.92 -56.21
CA ASP A 3 -53.61 -1.39 -54.93
C ASP A 3 -52.63 -2.33 -54.21
N HIS A 4 -52.82 -3.63 -54.27
CA HIS A 4 -51.86 -4.58 -53.67
C HIS A 4 -50.48 -4.58 -54.31
N LYS A 5 -50.37 -4.27 -55.60
CA LYS A 5 -49.06 -4.12 -56.26
C LYS A 5 -48.29 -2.90 -55.79
N LYS A 6 -48.99 -1.76 -55.51
CA LYS A 6 -48.35 -0.55 -54.98
C LYS A 6 -47.87 -0.71 -53.57
N THR A 7 -48.65 -1.43 -52.72
CA THR A 7 -48.24 -1.72 -51.33
C THR A 7 -47.01 -2.64 -51.27
N ILE A 8 -46.96 -3.69 -52.11
CA ILE A 8 -45.83 -4.63 -52.18
C ILE A 8 -44.56 -3.87 -52.67
N VAL A 9 -44.66 -3.01 -53.68
CA VAL A 9 -43.52 -2.22 -54.19
C VAL A 9 -43.01 -1.26 -53.11
N ALA A 10 -43.90 -0.61 -52.35
CA ALA A 10 -43.50 0.32 -51.29
C ALA A 10 -42.77 -0.43 -50.13
N VAL A 11 -43.24 -1.62 -49.75
CA VAL A 11 -42.58 -2.44 -48.72
C VAL A 11 -41.22 -2.95 -49.16
N VAL A 12 -41.08 -3.38 -50.42
CA VAL A 12 -39.81 -3.84 -50.99
C VAL A 12 -38.80 -2.70 -51.09
N ILE A 13 -39.22 -1.48 -51.51
CA ILE A 13 -38.35 -0.29 -51.54
C ILE A 13 -37.96 0.11 -50.13
N GLY A 14 -38.85 0.05 -49.14
CA GLY A 14 -38.56 0.32 -47.73
C GLY A 14 -37.49 -0.64 -47.16
N MET A 15 -37.59 -1.94 -47.45
CA MET A 15 -36.61 -2.92 -47.02
C MET A 15 -35.23 -2.75 -47.70
N ILE A 16 -35.21 -2.35 -49.00
CA ILE A 16 -33.96 -2.08 -49.71
C ILE A 16 -33.28 -0.83 -49.13
N VAL A 17 -34.04 0.24 -48.81
CA VAL A 17 -33.49 1.46 -48.19
C VAL A 17 -32.96 1.15 -46.79
N LEU A 18 -33.66 0.35 -45.99
CA LEU A 18 -33.17 -0.10 -44.67
C LEU A 18 -31.87 -0.92 -44.76
N ALA A 19 -31.79 -1.81 -45.75
CA ALA A 19 -30.57 -2.62 -46.00
C ALA A 19 -29.37 -1.74 -46.42
N ILE A 20 -29.60 -0.74 -47.25
CA ILE A 20 -28.56 0.21 -47.69
C ILE A 20 -28.10 1.09 -46.52
N VAL A 21 -29.01 1.57 -45.67
CA VAL A 21 -28.66 2.35 -44.45
C VAL A 21 -27.87 1.50 -43.48
N ALA A 22 -28.28 0.25 -43.25
CA ALA A 22 -27.54 -0.68 -42.40
C ALA A 22 -26.14 -0.99 -42.96
N ALA A 23 -26.00 -1.17 -44.28
CA ALA A 23 -24.70 -1.37 -44.92
C ALA A 23 -23.80 -0.12 -44.83
N CYS A 24 -24.36 1.09 -45.00
CA CYS A 24 -23.62 2.34 -44.81
C CYS A 24 -23.18 2.56 -43.38
N ILE A 25 -24.00 2.19 -42.38
CA ILE A 25 -23.62 2.25 -40.94
C ILE A 25 -22.49 1.24 -40.65
N ILE A 26 -22.55 0.03 -41.17
CA ILE A 26 -21.48 -0.98 -41.00
C ILE A 26 -20.17 -0.53 -41.66
N ILE A 27 -20.22 0.11 -42.84
CA ILE A 27 -19.05 0.67 -43.53
C ILE A 27 -18.50 1.86 -42.76
N ALA A 28 -19.36 2.74 -42.20
CA ALA A 28 -18.92 3.89 -41.40
C ALA A 28 -18.31 3.46 -40.07
N VAL A 29 -18.82 2.43 -39.42
CA VAL A 29 -18.26 1.86 -38.18
C VAL A 29 -16.93 1.16 -38.45
N ASN A 30 -16.81 0.44 -39.59
CA ASN A 30 -15.55 -0.18 -39.97
C ASN A 30 -14.48 0.80 -40.44
N SER A 31 -14.86 1.91 -41.08
CA SER A 31 -13.90 2.95 -41.48
C SER A 31 -13.49 3.89 -40.33
N ALA A 32 -14.30 4.02 -39.27
CA ALA A 32 -13.93 4.74 -38.05
C ALA A 32 -13.04 3.91 -37.12
N GLY A 33 -12.99 2.59 -37.29
CA GLY A 33 -12.15 1.66 -36.52
C GLY A 33 -10.76 1.38 -37.12
N GLN A 34 -10.49 1.79 -38.35
CA GLN A 34 -9.13 1.74 -38.94
C GLN A 34 -8.44 3.11 -38.80
N LYS A 35 -8.19 3.56 -37.56
CA LYS A 35 -6.90 4.18 -37.27
C LYS A 35 -5.90 3.04 -37.31
N GLU A 36 -5.05 3.00 -38.33
CA GLU A 36 -3.82 2.22 -38.31
C GLU A 36 -3.19 2.47 -36.95
N ALA A 37 -3.18 1.44 -36.11
CA ALA A 37 -2.23 1.37 -35.01
C ALA A 37 -0.87 1.58 -35.68
N PRO A 38 -0.01 2.48 -35.19
CA PRO A 38 1.36 2.54 -35.66
C PRO A 38 1.89 1.13 -35.58
N ALA A 39 2.46 0.65 -36.70
CA ALA A 39 3.10 -0.66 -36.78
C ALA A 39 3.89 -0.79 -35.46
N ALA A 40 3.59 -1.81 -34.68
CA ALA A 40 4.41 -2.17 -33.55
C ALA A 40 5.80 -2.32 -34.16
N ALA A 41 6.64 -1.31 -33.98
CA ALA A 41 8.05 -1.46 -34.17
C ALA A 41 8.37 -2.63 -33.26
N ASP A 42 8.90 -3.68 -33.87
CA ASP A 42 9.54 -4.80 -33.21
C ASP A 42 10.76 -4.23 -32.44
N ASN A 43 10.46 -3.54 -31.33
CA ASN A 43 11.41 -3.13 -30.32
C ASN A 43 11.67 -4.32 -29.42
N THR A 44 12.14 -5.41 -30.02
CA THR A 44 13.10 -6.30 -29.39
C THR A 44 14.48 -5.61 -29.34
N GLN A 45 14.53 -4.34 -28.94
CA GLN A 45 15.60 -3.91 -28.10
C GLN A 45 15.34 -4.61 -26.75
N VAL A 46 16.00 -5.75 -26.56
CA VAL A 46 16.44 -6.18 -25.25
C VAL A 46 17.06 -4.92 -24.64
N ALA A 47 16.27 -4.21 -23.83
CA ALA A 47 16.79 -3.11 -23.05
C ALA A 47 18.00 -3.70 -22.34
N ALA A 48 19.20 -3.21 -22.68
CA ALA A 48 20.40 -3.58 -21.97
C ALA A 48 20.04 -3.42 -20.50
N LYS A 49 20.04 -4.55 -19.73
CA LYS A 49 19.84 -4.51 -18.29
C LYS A 49 20.78 -3.42 -17.81
N SER A 50 20.24 -2.29 -17.38
CA SER A 50 21.00 -1.31 -16.63
C SER A 50 21.67 -2.15 -15.54
N GLU A 51 22.99 -2.19 -15.50
CA GLU A 51 23.69 -2.82 -14.38
C GLU A 51 23.15 -2.15 -13.14
N THR A 52 22.20 -2.80 -12.47
CA THR A 52 21.58 -2.29 -11.27
C THR A 52 22.67 -2.23 -10.24
N ALA A 53 23.00 -0.99 -9.83
CA ALA A 53 24.03 -0.78 -8.81
C ALA A 53 23.63 -1.64 -7.58
N PRO A 54 24.54 -2.43 -7.03
CA PRO A 54 24.28 -3.14 -5.79
C PRO A 54 23.92 -2.12 -4.70
N LEU A 55 23.23 -2.58 -3.65
CA LEU A 55 22.79 -1.80 -2.48
C LEU A 55 24.00 -1.09 -1.81
N THR A 56 24.36 0.10 -2.26
CA THR A 56 25.61 0.80 -1.84
C THR A 56 25.41 2.27 -1.50
N VAL A 57 24.25 2.84 -1.79
CA VAL A 57 24.01 4.26 -1.54
C VAL A 57 23.60 4.49 -0.09
N TYR A 58 22.64 3.70 0.38
CA TYR A 58 22.05 3.85 1.71
C TYR A 58 22.31 2.67 2.65
N TRP A 59 22.94 1.59 2.16
CA TRP A 59 23.42 0.48 2.96
C TRP A 59 24.92 0.65 3.26
N THR A 60 25.34 0.19 4.42
CA THR A 60 26.79 0.19 4.74
C THR A 60 27.51 -0.87 3.90
N SER A 61 28.77 -0.60 3.54
CA SER A 61 29.60 -1.53 2.77
C SER A 61 29.83 -2.88 3.48
N ASP A 62 29.70 -2.90 4.79
CA ASP A 62 29.92 -4.07 5.64
C ASP A 62 28.63 -4.82 5.96
N SER A 63 27.46 -4.30 5.58
CA SER A 63 26.18 -4.93 5.85
C SER A 63 26.13 -6.39 5.39
N ALA A 64 25.96 -7.29 6.34
CA ALA A 64 25.79 -8.71 6.06
C ALA A 64 24.43 -8.98 5.39
N ALA A 65 23.40 -8.23 5.78
CA ALA A 65 22.07 -8.33 5.19
C ALA A 65 22.06 -7.90 3.71
N ALA A 66 22.70 -6.76 3.37
CA ALA A 66 22.84 -6.33 1.98
C ALA A 66 23.60 -7.34 1.12
N LYS A 67 24.71 -7.89 1.64
CA LYS A 67 25.49 -8.93 0.95
C LYS A 67 24.66 -10.19 0.72
N SER A 68 23.88 -10.63 1.71
CA SER A 68 22.97 -11.78 1.60
C SER A 68 21.90 -11.54 0.53
N LEU A 69 21.31 -10.33 0.48
CA LEU A 69 20.33 -9.95 -0.54
C LEU A 69 20.91 -9.96 -1.96
N ILE A 70 22.09 -9.35 -2.13
CA ILE A 70 22.78 -9.29 -3.44
C ILE A 70 23.11 -10.71 -3.92
N ASP A 71 23.65 -11.55 -3.04
CA ASP A 71 23.97 -12.95 -3.37
C ASP A 71 22.70 -13.73 -3.73
N TYR A 72 21.62 -13.60 -2.94
CA TYR A 72 20.34 -14.22 -3.23
C TYR A 72 19.80 -13.80 -4.59
N VAL A 73 19.67 -12.50 -4.85
CA VAL A 73 19.15 -11.97 -6.12
C VAL A 73 20.02 -12.45 -7.28
N SER A 74 21.34 -12.40 -7.16
CA SER A 74 22.26 -12.89 -8.20
C SER A 74 22.02 -14.36 -8.56
N ARG A 75 21.80 -15.22 -7.57
CA ARG A 75 21.55 -16.66 -7.80
C ARG A 75 20.17 -16.90 -8.43
N VAL A 76 19.11 -16.29 -7.87
CA VAL A 76 17.74 -16.59 -8.31
C VAL A 76 17.38 -15.93 -9.65
N THR A 77 18.15 -14.95 -10.10
CA THR A 77 17.95 -14.32 -11.41
C THR A 77 18.85 -14.92 -12.52
N ASN A 78 19.84 -15.73 -12.16
CA ASN A 78 20.76 -16.34 -13.13
C ASN A 78 20.17 -17.61 -13.74
N PRO A 79 19.80 -17.62 -15.04
CA PRO A 79 19.20 -18.78 -15.69
C PRO A 79 20.16 -19.99 -15.80
N GLU A 80 21.46 -19.77 -15.64
CA GLU A 80 22.45 -20.86 -15.64
C GLU A 80 22.50 -21.60 -14.29
N ASP A 81 22.07 -20.96 -13.20
CA ASP A 81 21.92 -21.59 -11.87
C ASP A 81 20.57 -22.30 -11.75
N LYS A 82 20.44 -23.43 -12.45
CA LYS A 82 19.18 -24.18 -12.53
C LYS A 82 18.63 -24.64 -11.16
N ALA A 83 19.48 -24.73 -10.15
CA ALA A 83 19.06 -25.13 -8.81
C ALA A 83 18.37 -24.00 -8.04
N ASN A 84 18.71 -22.77 -8.33
CA ASN A 84 18.20 -21.58 -7.62
C ASN A 84 17.35 -20.65 -8.49
N PHE A 85 17.41 -20.77 -9.81
CA PHE A 85 16.71 -19.88 -10.72
C PHE A 85 15.20 -19.84 -10.46
N ILE A 86 14.66 -18.64 -10.34
CA ILE A 86 13.24 -18.38 -10.20
C ILE A 86 12.78 -17.62 -11.47
N PRO A 87 11.76 -18.10 -12.21
CA PRO A 87 11.15 -17.33 -13.28
C PRO A 87 10.64 -15.98 -12.80
N GLU A 88 10.77 -14.94 -13.61
CA GLU A 88 10.40 -13.56 -13.23
C GLU A 88 8.98 -13.46 -12.69
N LYS A 89 8.01 -14.14 -13.31
CA LYS A 89 6.60 -14.17 -12.86
C LYS A 89 6.41 -14.75 -11.44
N ASP A 90 7.38 -15.48 -10.91
CA ASP A 90 7.34 -16.14 -9.61
C ASP A 90 8.25 -15.43 -8.58
N ARG A 91 8.95 -14.34 -8.97
CA ARG A 91 9.78 -13.52 -8.09
C ARG A 91 8.91 -12.52 -7.33
N ILE A 92 8.29 -12.94 -6.25
CA ILE A 92 7.45 -12.10 -5.41
C ILE A 92 8.18 -11.74 -4.13
N ALA A 93 8.26 -10.43 -3.84
CA ALA A 93 8.74 -9.90 -2.58
C ALA A 93 7.60 -9.20 -1.84
N VAL A 94 7.40 -9.51 -0.56
CA VAL A 94 6.39 -8.90 0.29
C VAL A 94 7.05 -8.09 1.41
N PHE A 95 6.52 -6.91 1.68
CA PHE A 95 7.00 -5.99 2.68
C PHE A 95 5.88 -5.62 3.64
N ASP A 96 6.13 -5.65 4.93
CA ASP A 96 5.37 -4.84 5.86
C ASP A 96 5.64 -3.36 5.59
N MET A 97 4.79 -2.47 6.10
CA MET A 97 4.91 -1.03 5.87
C MET A 97 5.53 -0.32 7.07
N ASP A 98 4.82 -0.26 8.17
CA ASP A 98 5.21 0.52 9.35
C ASP A 98 6.36 -0.17 10.11
N GLY A 99 7.48 0.53 10.31
CA GLY A 99 8.71 -0.02 10.88
C GLY A 99 9.55 -0.86 9.92
N THR A 100 9.06 -1.08 8.68
CA THR A 100 9.75 -1.85 7.64
C THR A 100 10.12 -0.98 6.44
N LEU A 101 9.15 -0.35 5.81
CA LEU A 101 9.35 0.59 4.69
C LEU A 101 9.35 2.03 5.18
N THR A 102 8.56 2.33 6.19
CA THR A 102 8.35 3.67 6.75
C THR A 102 8.60 3.68 8.25
N CYS A 103 8.85 4.87 8.78
CA CYS A 103 8.93 5.12 10.21
C CYS A 103 7.68 4.62 10.95
N GLU A 104 7.88 4.04 12.13
CA GLU A 104 6.81 3.73 13.10
C GLU A 104 7.05 4.42 14.46
N THR A 105 8.14 5.18 14.59
CA THR A 105 8.56 5.81 15.84
C THR A 105 8.07 7.26 15.98
N TYR A 106 6.98 7.61 15.31
CA TYR A 106 6.22 8.84 15.54
C TYR A 106 5.61 8.84 16.96
N TYR A 107 4.82 9.87 17.30
CA TYR A 107 4.04 9.87 18.54
C TYR A 107 3.24 8.56 18.69
N THR A 108 2.62 8.14 17.61
CA THR A 108 2.04 6.81 17.39
C THR A 108 2.06 6.53 15.88
N TYR A 109 1.42 5.47 15.38
CA TYR A 109 1.40 5.17 13.95
C TYR A 109 0.73 6.28 13.13
N TYR A 110 1.09 6.35 11.85
CA TYR A 110 0.51 7.30 10.89
C TYR A 110 -1.03 7.31 10.93
N ASP A 111 -1.66 6.15 10.79
CA ASP A 111 -3.12 6.02 10.77
C ASP A 111 -3.76 6.43 12.11
N THR A 112 -3.08 6.19 13.20
CA THR A 112 -3.52 6.59 14.55
C THR A 112 -3.41 8.09 14.76
N MET A 113 -2.30 8.71 14.34
CA MET A 113 -2.17 10.17 14.37
C MET A 113 -3.20 10.86 13.47
N MET A 114 -3.41 10.31 12.29
CA MET A 114 -4.44 10.80 11.36
C MET A 114 -5.84 10.72 11.98
N PHE A 115 -6.16 9.66 12.73
CA PHE A 115 -7.41 9.53 13.45
C PHE A 115 -7.54 10.57 14.57
N ILE A 116 -6.49 10.80 15.36
CA ILE A 116 -6.47 11.82 16.41
C ILE A 116 -6.76 13.20 15.82
N GLU A 117 -5.99 13.58 14.80
CA GLU A 117 -6.12 14.87 14.12
C GLU A 117 -7.50 15.03 13.47
N TYR A 118 -8.01 13.99 12.81
CA TYR A 118 -9.36 14.03 12.23
C TYR A 118 -10.44 14.32 13.25
N CYS A 119 -10.37 13.61 14.40
CA CYS A 119 -11.41 13.69 15.43
C CYS A 119 -11.34 14.96 16.27
N LEU A 120 -10.13 15.51 16.51
CA LEU A 120 -9.95 16.60 17.48
C LEU A 120 -9.63 17.95 16.82
N VAL A 121 -9.07 17.94 15.60
CA VAL A 121 -8.56 19.15 14.96
C VAL A 121 -9.26 19.42 13.63
N ASP A 122 -9.17 18.49 12.66
CA ASP A 122 -9.57 18.78 11.30
C ASP A 122 -11.09 18.75 11.10
N HIS A 123 -11.78 17.78 11.75
CA HIS A 123 -13.21 17.54 11.53
C HIS A 123 -13.97 17.11 12.80
N PRO A 124 -13.80 17.81 13.96
CA PRO A 124 -14.47 17.43 15.21
C PRO A 124 -15.99 17.45 15.09
N GLU A 125 -16.55 18.25 14.18
CA GLU A 125 -17.98 18.34 13.93
C GLU A 125 -18.56 17.13 13.18
N LYS A 126 -17.71 16.30 12.56
CA LYS A 126 -18.15 15.13 11.78
C LYS A 126 -18.17 13.83 12.59
N VAL A 127 -17.60 13.84 13.78
CA VAL A 127 -17.46 12.64 14.62
C VAL A 127 -18.25 12.75 15.91
N SER A 128 -18.58 11.60 16.50
CA SER A 128 -19.28 11.55 17.78
C SER A 128 -18.35 11.93 18.95
N ASP A 129 -18.94 12.40 20.07
CA ASP A 129 -18.17 12.70 21.29
C ASP A 129 -17.46 11.44 21.83
N GLU A 130 -18.01 10.23 21.62
CA GLU A 130 -17.33 8.98 21.96
C GLU A 130 -16.00 8.83 21.19
N LEU A 131 -15.98 9.10 19.88
CA LEU A 131 -14.77 9.02 19.07
C LEU A 131 -13.74 10.09 19.46
N LYS A 132 -14.18 11.32 19.79
CA LYS A 132 -13.30 12.37 20.33
C LYS A 132 -12.66 11.95 21.64
N GLN A 133 -13.43 11.37 22.57
CA GLN A 133 -12.90 10.87 23.84
C GLN A 133 -11.89 9.75 23.66
N ILE A 134 -12.15 8.82 22.70
CA ILE A 134 -11.18 7.78 22.35
C ILE A 134 -9.92 8.41 21.79
N ALA A 135 -10.03 9.31 20.82
CA ALA A 135 -8.89 10.00 20.22
C ALA A 135 -8.04 10.74 21.27
N ALA A 136 -8.68 11.52 22.15
CA ALA A 136 -8.04 12.25 23.26
C ALA A 136 -7.40 11.33 24.31
N SER A 137 -7.80 10.07 24.40
CA SER A 137 -7.24 9.09 25.34
C SER A 137 -5.97 8.40 24.84
N ILE A 138 -5.64 8.50 23.54
CA ILE A 138 -4.46 7.85 22.94
C ILE A 138 -3.20 8.52 23.47
N ARG A 139 -2.20 7.72 23.82
CA ARG A 139 -0.92 8.15 24.37
C ARG A 139 0.23 7.71 23.47
N PRO A 140 1.41 8.31 23.60
CA PRO A 140 2.60 7.93 22.82
C PRO A 140 2.85 6.44 22.80
N GLY A 141 3.21 5.90 21.62
CA GLY A 141 3.51 4.49 21.43
C GLY A 141 2.30 3.55 21.49
N TYR A 142 1.07 4.08 21.47
CA TYR A 142 -0.15 3.26 21.42
C TYR A 142 -0.20 2.44 20.13
N LEU A 143 -0.40 1.15 20.26
CA LEU A 143 -0.49 0.23 19.12
C LEU A 143 -1.94 0.07 18.65
N ALA A 144 -2.20 0.28 17.38
CA ALA A 144 -3.52 0.17 16.79
C ALA A 144 -3.98 -1.30 16.71
N ASP A 145 -4.73 -1.75 17.71
CA ASP A 145 -5.39 -3.05 17.72
C ASP A 145 -6.66 -3.08 16.84
N GLU A 146 -7.36 -4.21 16.86
CA GLU A 146 -8.63 -4.35 16.13
C GLU A 146 -9.72 -3.41 16.66
N THR A 147 -9.73 -3.13 17.96
CA THR A 147 -10.73 -2.25 18.59
C THR A 147 -10.55 -0.82 18.09
N LEU A 148 -9.32 -0.32 18.07
CA LEU A 148 -9.02 0.99 17.54
C LEU A 148 -9.29 1.09 16.05
N ALA A 149 -8.95 0.06 15.27
CA ALA A 149 -9.24 0.03 13.83
C ALA A 149 -10.75 0.12 13.52
N ARG A 150 -11.61 -0.47 14.37
CA ARG A 150 -13.07 -0.31 14.28
C ARG A 150 -13.52 1.13 14.52
N ASN A 151 -12.83 1.86 15.38
CA ASN A 151 -13.13 3.28 15.63
C ASN A 151 -12.63 4.16 14.47
N PHE A 152 -11.51 3.82 13.86
CA PHE A 152 -11.08 4.47 12.62
C PHE A 152 -12.14 4.33 11.52
N ALA A 153 -12.64 3.12 11.29
CA ALA A 153 -13.70 2.90 10.30
C ALA A 153 -14.92 3.79 10.56
N LYS A 154 -15.36 3.91 11.83
CA LYS A 154 -16.50 4.77 12.21
C LYS A 154 -16.21 6.26 11.98
N ALA A 155 -14.98 6.72 12.25
CA ALA A 155 -14.63 8.13 12.11
C ALA A 155 -14.73 8.63 10.66
N TYR A 156 -14.35 7.78 9.71
CA TYR A 156 -14.35 8.12 8.28
C TYR A 156 -15.64 7.71 7.56
N ALA A 157 -16.67 7.29 8.29
CA ALA A 157 -17.95 6.87 7.71
C ALA A 157 -18.58 7.99 6.87
N GLY A 158 -19.05 7.63 5.66
CA GLY A 158 -19.69 8.54 4.72
C GLY A 158 -18.74 9.25 3.75
N MET A 159 -17.42 9.18 3.96
CA MET A 159 -16.44 9.65 2.97
C MET A 159 -16.45 8.73 1.76
N THR A 160 -16.35 9.29 0.55
CA THR A 160 -16.01 8.48 -0.62
C THR A 160 -14.59 7.93 -0.49
N VAL A 161 -14.28 6.88 -1.24
CA VAL A 161 -12.91 6.31 -1.27
C VAL A 161 -11.89 7.36 -1.72
N GLU A 162 -12.27 8.21 -2.68
CA GLU A 162 -11.47 9.30 -3.20
C GLU A 162 -11.25 10.38 -2.13
N GLU A 163 -12.33 10.87 -1.48
CA GLU A 163 -12.23 11.87 -0.40
C GLU A 163 -11.34 11.37 0.74
N PHE A 164 -11.45 10.10 1.11
CA PHE A 164 -10.63 9.52 2.15
C PHE A 164 -9.16 9.42 1.71
N SER A 165 -8.89 8.97 0.48
CA SER A 165 -7.54 8.96 -0.08
C SER A 165 -6.89 10.34 -0.12
N ASP A 166 -7.65 11.36 -0.53
CA ASP A 166 -7.18 12.75 -0.57
C ASP A 166 -6.86 13.26 0.84
N TYR A 167 -7.70 12.94 1.83
CA TYR A 167 -7.44 13.30 3.24
C TYR A 167 -6.14 12.66 3.76
N VAL A 168 -5.89 11.37 3.45
CA VAL A 168 -4.62 10.70 3.80
C VAL A 168 -3.43 11.46 3.24
N VAL A 169 -3.48 11.84 1.96
CA VAL A 169 -2.38 12.57 1.30
C VAL A 169 -2.16 13.95 1.92
N GLU A 170 -3.24 14.67 2.22
CA GLU A 170 -3.15 16.00 2.88
C GLU A 170 -2.59 15.88 4.30
N PHE A 171 -3.05 14.89 5.08
CA PHE A 171 -2.49 14.63 6.41
C PHE A 171 -0.97 14.36 6.33
N GLY A 172 -0.52 13.61 5.34
CA GLY A 172 0.89 13.30 5.13
C GLY A 172 1.80 14.52 4.95
N LYS A 173 1.25 15.71 4.67
CA LYS A 173 2.00 16.97 4.56
C LYS A 173 2.19 17.66 5.91
N LYS A 174 1.57 17.18 6.98
CA LYS A 174 1.76 17.71 8.34
C LYS A 174 3.14 17.32 8.87
N GLU A 175 3.72 18.20 9.68
CA GLU A 175 4.98 17.93 10.37
C GLU A 175 4.78 16.86 11.44
N THR A 176 5.78 15.99 11.60
CA THR A 176 5.79 15.00 12.67
C THR A 176 6.22 15.63 14.00
N LEU A 177 5.75 15.05 15.10
CA LEU A 177 6.10 15.54 16.45
C LEU A 177 7.46 15.02 16.92
N SER A 178 7.85 13.84 16.45
CA SER A 178 9.03 13.10 16.94
C SER A 178 10.32 13.38 16.19
N PHE A 179 10.24 14.14 15.10
CA PHE A 179 11.39 14.47 14.25
C PHE A 179 11.37 15.93 13.81
N ASN A 180 12.53 16.52 13.68
CA ASN A 180 12.72 17.84 13.10
C ASN A 180 12.74 17.74 11.58
N ASN A 181 12.10 18.69 10.89
CA ASN A 181 12.06 18.81 9.42
C ASN A 181 11.51 17.55 8.70
N MET A 182 10.62 16.80 9.33
CA MET A 182 9.99 15.64 8.75
C MET A 182 8.47 15.84 8.69
N HIS A 183 7.89 15.64 7.51
CA HIS A 183 6.46 15.43 7.34
C HIS A 183 6.16 13.93 7.39
N TYR A 184 4.92 13.54 7.66
CA TYR A 184 4.56 12.12 7.70
C TYR A 184 4.87 11.40 6.38
N ASN A 185 4.78 12.07 5.21
CA ASN A 185 5.15 11.51 3.90
C ASN A 185 6.67 11.34 3.69
N ASP A 186 7.52 11.94 4.52
CA ASP A 186 8.98 11.84 4.43
C ASP A 186 9.54 10.62 5.17
N GLY A 187 8.67 9.86 5.85
CA GLY A 187 9.07 8.78 6.76
C GLY A 187 9.60 7.51 6.10
N PHE A 188 9.77 7.43 4.78
CA PHE A 188 10.30 6.26 4.11
C PHE A 188 11.79 6.07 4.39
N TYR A 189 12.17 4.86 4.80
CA TYR A 189 13.57 4.49 5.02
C TYR A 189 14.32 4.40 3.69
N LEU A 190 15.30 5.26 3.48
CA LEU A 190 16.07 5.32 2.24
C LEU A 190 16.71 3.98 1.83
N PRO A 191 17.26 3.16 2.75
CA PRO A 191 17.78 1.84 2.40
C PRO A 191 16.70 0.90 1.85
N MET A 192 15.49 1.00 2.37
CA MET A 192 14.38 0.17 1.91
C MET A 192 13.82 0.65 0.57
N VAL A 193 13.83 1.97 0.32
CA VAL A 193 13.52 2.52 -1.01
C VAL A 193 14.53 2.03 -2.05
N GLU A 194 15.83 2.05 -1.73
CA GLU A 194 16.88 1.50 -2.58
C GLU A 194 16.68 0.00 -2.84
N LEU A 195 16.32 -0.76 -1.81
CA LEU A 195 16.05 -2.18 -1.90
C LEU A 195 14.84 -2.48 -2.79
N VAL A 196 13.72 -1.77 -2.62
CA VAL A 196 12.52 -1.92 -3.46
C VAL A 196 12.87 -1.69 -4.92
N LYS A 197 13.59 -0.60 -5.21
CA LYS A 197 14.05 -0.32 -6.57
C LYS A 197 14.97 -1.43 -7.10
N TYR A 198 15.94 -1.89 -6.30
CA TYR A 198 16.88 -2.95 -6.68
C TYR A 198 16.15 -4.25 -7.04
N LEU A 199 15.19 -4.67 -6.23
CA LEU A 199 14.39 -5.86 -6.48
C LEU A 199 13.52 -5.70 -7.73
N TYR A 200 12.85 -4.57 -7.88
CA TYR A 200 12.05 -4.26 -9.07
C TYR A 200 12.89 -4.33 -10.35
N ASP A 201 14.07 -3.70 -10.37
CA ASP A 201 14.99 -3.71 -11.50
C ASP A 201 15.52 -5.12 -11.82
N ASN A 202 15.46 -6.05 -10.87
CA ASN A 202 15.79 -7.47 -11.04
C ASN A 202 14.56 -8.37 -11.30
N GLY A 203 13.43 -7.78 -11.68
CA GLY A 203 12.23 -8.49 -12.11
C GLY A 203 11.41 -9.08 -10.95
N PHE A 204 11.51 -8.52 -9.74
CA PHE A 204 10.62 -8.89 -8.66
C PHE A 204 9.33 -8.07 -8.72
N THR A 205 8.21 -8.73 -8.48
CA THR A 205 6.95 -8.06 -8.17
C THR A 205 6.89 -7.74 -6.69
N ILE A 206 6.69 -6.47 -6.36
CA ILE A 206 6.71 -5.98 -4.99
C ILE A 206 5.29 -5.82 -4.47
N TYR A 207 5.00 -6.39 -3.29
CA TYR A 207 3.76 -6.21 -2.56
C TYR A 207 4.01 -5.59 -1.20
N VAL A 208 3.11 -4.72 -0.78
CA VAL A 208 3.04 -4.18 0.60
C VAL A 208 1.91 -4.88 1.34
N ILE A 209 2.21 -5.48 2.50
CA ILE A 209 1.28 -6.26 3.33
C ILE A 209 1.20 -5.59 4.70
N SER A 210 0.34 -4.57 4.83
CA SER A 210 0.30 -3.68 5.98
C SER A 210 -0.84 -3.97 6.96
N GLY A 211 -0.61 -3.70 8.24
CA GLY A 211 -1.65 -3.61 9.26
C GLY A 211 -2.49 -2.33 9.16
N THR A 212 -1.99 -1.30 8.50
CA THR A 212 -2.70 -0.06 8.21
C THR A 212 -3.88 -0.31 7.26
N GLU A 213 -4.92 0.51 7.35
CA GLU A 213 -6.09 0.39 6.46
C GLU A 213 -5.67 0.50 4.99
N ARG A 214 -6.32 -0.29 4.14
CA ARG A 214 -5.93 -0.51 2.73
C ARG A 214 -5.91 0.78 1.89
N THR A 215 -6.93 1.63 1.98
CA THR A 215 -6.98 2.88 1.23
C THR A 215 -5.92 3.85 1.73
N THR A 216 -5.73 3.90 3.04
CA THR A 216 -4.65 4.66 3.69
C THR A 216 -3.28 4.19 3.20
N ALA A 217 -2.98 2.89 3.27
CA ALA A 217 -1.71 2.34 2.81
C ALA A 217 -1.48 2.59 1.30
N ARG A 218 -2.53 2.48 0.48
CA ARG A 218 -2.49 2.80 -0.96
C ARG A 218 -2.16 4.25 -1.23
N ALA A 219 -2.79 5.18 -0.50
CA ALA A 219 -2.55 6.61 -0.66
C ALA A 219 -1.13 7.00 -0.22
N ILE A 220 -0.64 6.43 0.89
CA ILE A 220 0.75 6.60 1.36
C ILE A 220 1.73 6.11 0.28
N VAL A 221 1.56 4.89 -0.24
CA VAL A 221 2.45 4.32 -1.25
C VAL A 221 2.38 5.12 -2.55
N ALA A 222 1.19 5.54 -2.99
CA ALA A 222 1.02 6.31 -4.23
C ALA A 222 1.67 7.71 -4.18
N SER A 223 1.85 8.29 -2.98
CA SER A 223 2.55 9.57 -2.76
C SER A 223 4.02 9.41 -2.38
N SER A 224 4.55 8.19 -2.33
CA SER A 224 5.86 7.84 -1.79
C SER A 224 6.97 7.74 -2.84
N PRO A 225 8.25 7.62 -2.41
CA PRO A 225 9.37 7.33 -3.29
C PRO A 225 9.30 5.97 -4.01
N ILE A 226 8.46 5.03 -3.54
CA ILE A 226 8.33 3.70 -4.15
C ILE A 226 7.14 3.58 -5.11
N ARG A 227 6.38 4.66 -5.35
CA ARG A 227 5.17 4.67 -6.19
C ARG A 227 5.35 4.12 -7.60
N ASP A 228 6.54 4.28 -8.18
CA ASP A 228 6.84 3.81 -9.54
C ASP A 228 7.14 2.29 -9.60
N TYR A 229 7.31 1.65 -8.43
CA TYR A 229 7.66 0.24 -8.28
C TYR A 229 6.53 -0.60 -7.67
N VAL A 230 5.57 0.05 -6.99
CA VAL A 230 4.45 -0.61 -6.30
C VAL A 230 3.14 0.02 -6.73
N THR A 231 2.36 -0.72 -7.51
CA THR A 231 1.04 -0.26 -7.96
C THR A 231 -0.02 -0.45 -6.86
N PRO A 232 -1.13 0.31 -6.88
CA PRO A 232 -2.15 0.24 -5.81
C PRO A 232 -2.76 -1.15 -5.58
N ASN A 233 -2.85 -1.98 -6.61
CA ASN A 233 -3.33 -3.38 -6.49
C ASN A 233 -2.32 -4.31 -5.82
N HIS A 234 -1.07 -3.89 -5.64
CA HIS A 234 -0.04 -4.60 -4.88
C HIS A 234 0.05 -4.12 -3.41
N VAL A 235 -0.88 -3.28 -2.97
CA VAL A 235 -0.95 -2.83 -1.57
C VAL A 235 -2.17 -3.47 -0.91
N ILE A 236 -1.90 -4.32 0.06
CA ILE A 236 -2.86 -5.13 0.82
C ILE A 236 -2.83 -4.66 2.27
N GLY A 237 -3.95 -4.21 2.79
CA GLY A 237 -4.09 -3.63 4.13
C GLY A 237 -5.24 -4.22 4.92
N THR A 238 -5.49 -3.65 6.07
CA THR A 238 -6.72 -3.84 6.86
C THR A 238 -7.93 -3.41 6.04
N ASP A 239 -9.03 -4.16 6.08
CA ASP A 239 -10.20 -3.86 5.28
C ASP A 239 -11.31 -3.19 6.09
N PHE A 240 -11.75 -2.02 5.61
CA PHE A 240 -13.00 -1.38 5.99
C PHE A 240 -14.09 -1.72 4.99
N GLU A 241 -15.34 -1.63 5.42
CA GLU A 241 -16.47 -1.90 4.55
C GLU A 241 -16.72 -0.72 3.61
N ILE A 242 -16.79 -1.03 2.32
CA ILE A 242 -17.11 -0.09 1.25
C ILE A 242 -18.41 -0.52 0.57
N LYS A 243 -19.30 0.43 0.34
CA LYS A 243 -20.56 0.22 -0.41
C LYS A 243 -20.81 1.37 -1.38
N GLN A 244 -21.73 1.15 -2.30
CA GLN A 244 -22.25 2.23 -3.13
C GLN A 244 -23.03 3.22 -2.27
N LYS A 245 -22.84 4.51 -2.49
CA LYS A 245 -23.56 5.60 -1.82
C LYS A 245 -25.07 5.43 -1.95
N GLY A 246 -25.78 5.57 -0.84
CA GLY A 246 -27.23 5.32 -0.75
C GLY A 246 -27.62 3.89 -0.45
N TYR A 247 -26.66 2.95 -0.32
CA TYR A 247 -26.88 1.55 0.00
C TYR A 247 -26.09 1.11 1.26
N GLU A 248 -25.65 2.03 2.08
CA GLU A 248 -24.77 1.79 3.22
C GLU A 248 -25.41 0.86 4.25
N THR A 249 -26.74 0.92 4.42
CA THR A 249 -27.51 0.11 5.37
C THR A 249 -27.93 -1.25 4.81
N GLU A 250 -27.77 -1.49 3.53
CA GLU A 250 -28.15 -2.76 2.91
C GLU A 250 -27.25 -3.90 3.37
N SER A 251 -27.83 -5.04 3.70
CA SER A 251 -27.08 -6.22 4.15
C SER A 251 -26.29 -6.92 3.03
N SER A 252 -26.60 -6.62 1.77
CA SER A 252 -25.99 -7.27 0.60
C SER A 252 -25.83 -6.29 -0.54
N ASN A 253 -24.66 -6.32 -1.17
CA ASN A 253 -24.36 -5.55 -2.37
C ASN A 253 -24.94 -6.14 -3.66
N LEU A 254 -25.73 -7.22 -3.56
CA LEU A 254 -26.32 -7.90 -4.73
C LEU A 254 -27.50 -7.15 -5.33
N ASN A 255 -28.08 -6.19 -4.61
CA ASN A 255 -29.30 -5.49 -5.01
C ASN A 255 -29.08 -4.23 -5.84
N PHE A 256 -27.84 -3.79 -6.01
CA PHE A 256 -27.53 -2.63 -6.83
C PHE A 256 -26.59 -2.97 -8.00
N LYS A 257 -26.54 -2.08 -8.97
CA LYS A 257 -25.62 -2.14 -10.10
C LYS A 257 -24.93 -0.78 -10.20
N TYR A 258 -23.62 -0.79 -10.16
CA TYR A 258 -22.83 0.42 -10.38
C TYR A 258 -23.13 1.02 -11.77
N VAL A 259 -23.44 2.30 -11.80
CA VAL A 259 -23.61 3.08 -13.03
C VAL A 259 -22.65 4.25 -13.04
N ASN A 260 -22.41 4.80 -14.24
CA ASN A 260 -21.47 5.93 -14.38
C ASN A 260 -21.90 7.13 -13.51
N GLY A 261 -21.00 7.57 -12.64
CA GLY A 261 -21.25 8.68 -11.70
C GLY A 261 -21.67 8.24 -10.30
N ASP A 262 -21.75 6.92 -10.04
CA ASP A 262 -21.94 6.44 -8.67
C ASP A 262 -20.66 6.58 -7.84
N ASP A 263 -20.83 6.86 -6.55
CA ASP A 263 -19.75 6.90 -5.57
C ASP A 263 -19.67 5.61 -4.76
N LEU A 264 -18.47 5.21 -4.37
CA LEU A 264 -18.20 4.20 -3.36
C LEU A 264 -17.80 4.90 -2.06
N VAL A 265 -18.43 4.53 -0.95
CA VAL A 265 -18.25 5.18 0.36
C VAL A 265 -17.86 4.20 1.43
N LEU A 266 -17.08 4.68 2.40
CA LEU A 266 -16.81 3.99 3.65
C LEU A 266 -18.09 3.99 4.51
N THR A 267 -18.53 2.82 4.95
CA THR A 267 -19.80 2.72 5.71
C THR A 267 -19.64 2.89 7.21
N GLY A 268 -18.39 2.96 7.70
CA GLY A 268 -18.05 2.85 9.12
C GLY A 268 -17.93 1.40 9.59
N GLY A 269 -18.15 0.42 8.70
CA GLY A 269 -17.98 -1.00 8.95
C GLY A 269 -16.51 -1.42 8.88
N PHE A 270 -16.14 -2.35 9.76
CA PHE A 270 -14.83 -2.99 9.78
C PHE A 270 -14.97 -4.45 9.33
N ILE A 271 -14.06 -4.90 8.46
CA ILE A 271 -14.08 -6.27 7.95
C ILE A 271 -13.01 -7.11 8.64
N GLN A 272 -11.72 -6.76 8.47
CA GLN A 272 -10.64 -7.59 9.00
C GLN A 272 -9.34 -6.81 9.16
N LYS A 273 -8.69 -6.94 10.34
CA LYS A 273 -7.33 -6.41 10.58
C LYS A 273 -6.29 -7.32 9.92
N ASN A 274 -5.38 -6.72 9.15
CA ASN A 274 -4.33 -7.47 8.45
C ASN A 274 -3.05 -7.60 9.29
N LEU A 275 -3.13 -8.28 10.41
CA LEU A 275 -2.02 -8.58 11.32
C LEU A 275 -1.89 -10.09 11.56
N ASN A 276 -0.73 -10.53 11.99
CA ASN A 276 -0.46 -11.91 12.39
C ASN A 276 -0.84 -12.92 11.28
N GLY A 277 -1.63 -13.94 11.61
CA GLY A 277 -2.08 -14.98 10.66
C GLY A 277 -2.83 -14.42 9.44
N ASN A 278 -3.48 -13.26 9.58
CA ASN A 278 -4.21 -12.65 8.49
C ASN A 278 -3.28 -12.18 7.35
N LYS A 279 -2.03 -11.77 7.64
CA LYS A 279 -1.06 -11.45 6.58
C LYS A 279 -0.86 -12.63 5.63
N SER A 280 -0.69 -13.85 6.15
CA SER A 280 -0.57 -15.06 5.32
C SER A 280 -1.85 -15.39 4.54
N ILE A 281 -3.02 -15.19 5.17
CA ILE A 281 -4.33 -15.43 4.54
C ILE A 281 -4.56 -14.47 3.38
N TYR A 282 -4.21 -13.19 3.55
CA TYR A 282 -4.33 -12.20 2.48
C TYR A 282 -3.34 -12.47 1.34
N ILE A 283 -2.11 -12.90 1.64
CA ILE A 283 -1.14 -13.32 0.60
C ILE A 283 -1.74 -14.48 -0.23
N GLU A 284 -2.26 -15.53 0.43
CA GLU A 284 -2.89 -16.64 -0.28
C GLU A 284 -4.09 -16.20 -1.10
N ARG A 285 -4.95 -15.33 -0.55
CA ARG A 285 -6.20 -14.91 -1.20
C ARG A 285 -5.98 -13.98 -2.38
N GLU A 286 -5.05 -13.02 -2.27
CA GLU A 286 -4.91 -11.92 -3.23
C GLU A 286 -3.72 -12.10 -4.19
N ILE A 287 -2.67 -12.83 -3.78
CA ILE A 287 -1.51 -13.13 -4.62
C ILE A 287 -1.63 -14.55 -5.19
N GLY A 288 -2.12 -15.52 -4.40
CA GLY A 288 -2.36 -16.90 -4.85
C GLY A 288 -1.11 -17.75 -4.96
N GLN A 289 0.05 -17.24 -4.49
CA GLN A 289 1.31 -17.99 -4.44
C GLN A 289 2.22 -17.49 -3.32
N ARG A 290 3.16 -18.35 -2.88
CA ARG A 290 4.10 -18.00 -1.83
C ARG A 290 5.13 -16.99 -2.33
N PRO A 291 5.40 -15.91 -1.55
CA PRO A 291 6.52 -15.02 -1.83
C PRO A 291 7.85 -15.78 -1.71
N VAL A 292 8.88 -15.27 -2.35
CA VAL A 292 10.25 -15.79 -2.22
C VAL A 292 11.14 -14.88 -1.36
N LEU A 293 10.67 -13.64 -1.10
CA LEU A 293 11.27 -12.71 -0.15
C LEU A 293 10.18 -12.11 0.74
N ALA A 294 10.46 -11.97 2.03
CA ALA A 294 9.61 -11.27 2.98
C ALA A 294 10.44 -10.34 3.88
N PHE A 295 9.90 -9.15 4.14
CA PHE A 295 10.51 -8.13 4.99
C PHE A 295 9.50 -7.65 6.02
N GLY A 296 9.92 -7.53 7.29
CA GLY A 296 9.10 -7.06 8.39
C GLY A 296 9.98 -6.63 9.56
N ASN A 297 9.36 -6.22 10.68
CA ASN A 297 10.08 -5.71 11.84
C ASN A 297 9.54 -6.22 13.17
N SER A 298 8.33 -6.78 13.18
CA SER A 298 7.62 -7.07 14.42
C SER A 298 7.08 -8.51 14.50
N GLY A 299 6.56 -8.86 15.68
CA GLY A 299 5.91 -10.16 15.88
C GLY A 299 4.68 -10.38 15.00
N SER A 300 4.03 -9.30 14.56
CA SER A 300 2.86 -9.37 13.66
C SER A 300 3.21 -9.89 12.26
N ASP A 301 4.48 -9.85 11.86
CA ASP A 301 4.98 -10.27 10.55
C ASP A 301 5.40 -11.74 10.53
N THR A 302 5.56 -12.36 11.70
CA THR A 302 6.07 -13.74 11.83
C THR A 302 5.31 -14.73 10.95
N SER A 303 3.98 -14.57 10.82
CA SER A 303 3.17 -15.43 9.95
C SER A 303 3.51 -15.28 8.47
N MET A 304 3.73 -14.06 8.01
CA MET A 304 4.17 -13.77 6.65
C MET A 304 5.58 -14.31 6.40
N MET A 305 6.49 -14.14 7.35
CA MET A 305 7.85 -14.69 7.28
C MET A 305 7.83 -16.21 7.15
N ASN A 306 7.14 -16.90 8.08
CA ASN A 306 7.02 -18.35 8.08
C ASN A 306 6.34 -18.87 6.81
N TYR A 307 5.32 -18.16 6.31
CA TYR A 307 4.64 -18.55 5.08
C TYR A 307 5.58 -18.49 3.88
N THR A 308 6.49 -17.52 3.86
CA THR A 308 7.49 -17.33 2.82
C THR A 308 8.56 -18.41 2.84
N ILE A 309 9.20 -18.66 3.98
CA ILE A 309 10.30 -19.64 4.11
C ILE A 309 9.84 -21.08 4.36
N ASP A 310 8.55 -21.33 4.29
CA ASP A 310 7.98 -22.67 4.47
C ASP A 310 8.58 -23.68 3.48
N SER A 311 8.88 -24.88 3.94
CA SER A 311 9.48 -25.95 3.12
C SER A 311 8.65 -26.39 1.92
N ARG A 312 7.38 -26.02 1.88
CA ARG A 312 6.48 -26.21 0.73
C ARG A 312 6.62 -25.15 -0.35
N ASN A 313 7.42 -24.10 -0.12
CA ASN A 313 7.76 -23.16 -1.18
C ASN A 313 8.58 -23.88 -2.24
N PRO A 314 8.19 -23.87 -3.53
CA PRO A 314 8.92 -24.57 -4.59
C PRO A 314 10.27 -23.93 -4.90
N TYR A 315 10.54 -22.74 -4.39
CA TYR A 315 11.73 -21.95 -4.66
C TYR A 315 12.54 -21.67 -3.39
N PRO A 316 13.84 -21.37 -3.52
CA PRO A 316 14.61 -20.81 -2.41
C PRO A 316 13.95 -19.51 -1.93
N ALA A 317 13.74 -19.37 -0.62
CA ALA A 317 13.11 -18.21 -0.04
C ALA A 317 13.88 -17.69 1.16
N GLN A 318 13.82 -16.39 1.41
CA GLN A 318 14.44 -15.73 2.57
C GLN A 318 13.47 -14.73 3.21
N ALA A 319 13.62 -14.57 4.53
CA ALA A 319 12.87 -13.62 5.33
C ALA A 319 13.82 -12.71 6.11
N TYR A 320 13.59 -11.42 6.09
CA TYR A 320 14.43 -10.40 6.71
C TYR A 320 13.64 -9.63 7.76
N MET A 321 14.23 -9.49 8.95
CA MET A 321 13.59 -8.80 10.07
C MET A 321 14.41 -7.58 10.49
N ILE A 322 13.85 -6.40 10.33
CA ILE A 322 14.47 -5.13 10.70
C ILE A 322 14.41 -4.97 12.21
N VAL A 323 15.53 -4.60 12.79
CA VAL A 323 15.69 -4.30 14.22
C VAL A 323 15.86 -2.80 14.37
N ALA A 324 14.93 -2.15 15.07
CA ALA A 324 14.99 -0.73 15.38
C ALA A 324 15.96 -0.49 16.57
N ASP A 325 17.27 -0.57 16.30
CA ASP A 325 18.36 -0.48 17.28
C ASP A 325 19.16 0.83 17.18
N ASP A 326 18.70 1.80 16.37
CA ASP A 326 19.35 3.09 16.23
C ASP A 326 18.59 4.19 17.01
N ASN A 327 19.15 4.59 18.14
CA ASN A 327 18.58 5.64 18.98
C ASN A 327 19.19 7.03 18.73
N VAL A 328 19.96 7.21 17.64
CA VAL A 328 20.60 8.48 17.27
C VAL A 328 19.97 9.08 16.02
N ARG A 329 19.68 8.27 15.03
CA ARG A 329 19.09 8.67 13.74
C ARG A 329 17.61 8.33 13.65
N GLU A 330 17.18 7.38 14.49
CA GLU A 330 15.84 6.88 14.68
C GLU A 330 15.57 6.78 16.20
N TRP A 331 14.33 6.68 16.63
CA TRP A 331 13.99 6.44 18.04
C TRP A 331 14.04 4.94 18.41
N GLY A 332 14.92 4.18 17.76
CA GLY A 332 15.04 2.74 17.94
C GLY A 332 15.71 2.38 19.25
N THR A 333 15.03 1.58 20.08
CA THR A 333 15.52 1.15 21.41
C THR A 333 15.63 -0.36 21.53
N GLN A 334 15.47 -1.12 20.43
CA GLN A 334 15.53 -2.58 20.48
C GLN A 334 16.96 -3.05 20.73
N ASP A 335 17.08 -4.10 21.58
CA ASP A 335 18.37 -4.76 21.82
C ASP A 335 18.75 -5.64 20.63
N TRP A 336 19.82 -5.24 19.93
CA TRP A 336 20.32 -5.96 18.77
C TRP A 336 20.71 -7.41 19.08
N ALA A 337 21.41 -7.67 20.20
CA ALA A 337 21.89 -9.00 20.50
C ALA A 337 20.72 -9.97 20.72
N ALA A 338 19.75 -9.57 21.53
CA ALA A 338 18.56 -10.37 21.81
C ALA A 338 17.70 -10.57 20.56
N LYS A 339 17.46 -9.50 19.78
CA LYS A 339 16.62 -9.57 18.58
C LYS A 339 17.26 -10.37 17.45
N SER A 340 18.56 -10.19 17.22
CA SER A 340 19.26 -10.93 16.17
C SER A 340 19.36 -12.43 16.48
N GLU A 341 19.56 -12.82 17.75
CA GLU A 341 19.51 -14.21 18.18
C GLU A 341 18.10 -14.81 17.99
N ASP A 342 17.07 -14.12 18.45
CA ASP A 342 15.67 -14.57 18.32
C ASP A 342 15.28 -14.77 16.87
N TYR A 343 15.55 -13.79 16.00
CA TYR A 343 15.20 -13.87 14.58
C TYR A 343 16.00 -14.96 13.85
N SER A 344 17.31 -15.04 14.09
CA SER A 344 18.15 -16.09 13.50
C SER A 344 17.72 -17.49 13.93
N SER A 345 17.28 -17.68 15.18
CA SER A 345 16.78 -18.97 15.68
C SER A 345 15.51 -19.44 14.95
N LYS A 346 14.76 -18.49 14.37
CA LYS A 346 13.55 -18.73 13.56
C LYS A 346 13.85 -18.89 12.06
N GLY A 347 15.12 -18.76 11.66
CA GLY A 347 15.53 -18.81 10.27
C GLY A 347 15.37 -17.49 9.50
N TYR A 348 15.17 -16.38 10.20
CA TYR A 348 15.13 -15.06 9.60
C TYR A 348 16.50 -14.40 9.62
N ILE A 349 16.75 -13.51 8.69
CA ILE A 349 17.97 -12.72 8.60
C ILE A 349 17.71 -11.36 9.28
N PRO A 350 18.35 -11.06 10.41
CA PRO A 350 18.18 -9.79 11.09
C PRO A 350 18.89 -8.67 10.33
N VAL A 351 18.29 -7.48 10.33
CA VAL A 351 18.81 -6.24 9.72
C VAL A 351 18.89 -5.16 10.78
N SER A 352 20.07 -4.66 11.10
CA SER A 352 20.28 -3.60 12.09
C SER A 352 20.13 -2.23 11.43
N MET A 353 19.19 -1.41 11.88
CA MET A 353 19.12 -0.02 11.40
C MET A 353 20.41 0.75 11.70
N LYS A 354 21.02 0.48 12.85
CA LYS A 354 22.26 1.15 13.29
C LYS A 354 23.48 0.78 12.46
N ASN A 355 23.63 -0.51 12.13
CA ASN A 355 24.86 -1.02 11.55
C ASN A 355 24.74 -1.29 10.03
N ASP A 356 23.54 -1.68 9.54
CA ASP A 356 23.34 -2.01 8.13
C ASP A 356 22.94 -0.80 7.30
N PHE A 357 22.30 0.23 7.91
CA PHE A 357 21.87 1.44 7.19
C PHE A 357 22.92 2.53 7.29
N ALA A 358 23.45 3.00 6.15
CA ALA A 358 24.38 4.13 6.09
C ALA A 358 23.64 5.46 6.36
N ARG A 359 22.41 5.58 5.89
CA ARG A 359 21.51 6.72 6.11
C ARG A 359 20.07 6.22 6.18
N ILE A 360 19.28 6.70 7.15
CA ILE A 360 17.89 6.27 7.32
C ILE A 360 16.93 7.18 6.54
N TYR A 361 17.05 8.50 6.73
CA TYR A 361 16.16 9.51 6.15
C TYR A 361 16.89 10.50 5.24
N PRO A 362 16.18 11.35 4.49
CA PRO A 362 16.75 12.48 3.78
C PRO A 362 17.60 13.39 4.68
N GLU A 363 18.51 14.15 4.06
CA GLU A 363 19.37 15.06 4.78
C GLU A 363 18.56 16.16 5.49
N GLY A 364 18.92 16.48 6.74
CA GLY A 364 18.29 17.49 7.56
C GLY A 364 17.17 16.94 8.47
N ILE A 365 16.69 15.73 8.25
CA ILE A 365 15.76 15.06 9.18
C ILE A 365 16.57 14.48 10.34
N THR A 366 16.18 14.83 11.56
CA THR A 366 16.79 14.35 12.80
C THR A 366 15.72 14.09 13.84
N PRO A 367 15.93 13.14 14.78
CA PRO A 367 15.05 13.03 15.93
C PRO A 367 14.91 14.39 16.65
N ALA A 368 13.70 14.68 17.14
CA ALA A 368 13.42 15.86 17.97
C ALA A 368 14.16 15.75 19.32
N GLU A 369 14.06 16.78 20.17
CA GLU A 369 14.65 16.74 21.50
C GLU A 369 14.05 15.62 22.35
N GLU A 370 12.73 15.41 22.21
CA GLU A 370 11.99 14.33 22.84
C GLU A 370 11.17 13.57 21.79
N GLN A 371 11.13 12.24 21.86
CA GLN A 371 10.29 11.43 21.00
C GLN A 371 8.82 11.67 21.26
N PHE A 372 8.45 11.72 22.53
CA PHE A 372 7.08 11.85 22.98
C PHE A 372 6.98 13.03 23.96
N HIS A 373 6.14 13.99 23.66
CA HIS A 373 5.67 14.98 24.61
C HIS A 373 4.15 14.81 24.78
N GLU A 374 3.67 15.03 25.98
CA GLU A 374 2.23 15.02 26.18
C GLU A 374 1.62 16.19 25.40
N ILE A 375 0.67 15.87 24.54
CA ILE A 375 -0.17 16.86 23.89
C ILE A 375 -1.44 16.93 24.73
N ASP A 376 -1.73 18.09 25.25
CA ASP A 376 -3.03 18.35 25.89
C ASP A 376 -4.05 18.66 24.81
N TRP A 377 -4.76 17.61 24.39
CA TRP A 377 -5.80 17.74 23.38
C TRP A 377 -7.03 18.51 23.88
N SER A 378 -7.16 18.77 25.20
CA SER A 378 -8.31 19.49 25.77
C SER A 378 -8.31 20.97 25.43
N ASP A 379 -7.14 21.57 25.20
CA ASP A 379 -7.02 22.97 24.79
C ASP A 379 -7.54 23.23 23.37
N MET A 380 -7.67 22.20 22.56
CA MET A 380 -8.12 22.31 21.16
C MET A 380 -9.64 22.32 21.02
N GLU A 381 -10.40 21.94 22.04
CA GLU A 381 -11.87 22.03 22.04
C GLU A 381 -12.39 23.48 22.19
N GLU A 382 -11.63 24.40 22.80
CA GLU A 382 -12.07 25.77 23.05
C GLU A 382 -11.99 26.73 21.87
N GLU A 383 -11.11 26.46 20.88
CA GLU A 383 -10.98 27.31 19.68
C GLU A 383 -12.03 27.05 18.60
N ALA A 384 -12.79 25.97 18.69
CA ALA A 384 -13.73 25.54 17.63
C ALA A 384 -15.16 26.11 17.76
N VAL A 385 -15.46 26.96 18.74
CA VAL A 385 -16.77 27.61 18.85
C VAL A 385 -16.67 29.08 18.48
N PRO A 386 -17.00 29.49 17.23
CA PRO A 386 -17.29 30.91 16.96
C PRO A 386 -18.56 31.27 17.71
N ASP A 387 -18.49 32.25 18.57
CA ASP A 387 -19.67 32.88 19.19
C ASP A 387 -20.69 33.21 18.10
N ALA A 388 -21.83 32.54 18.15
CA ALA A 388 -22.99 32.90 17.36
C ALA A 388 -23.57 34.18 17.94
N ALA A 389 -23.30 35.32 17.27
CA ALA A 389 -24.00 36.58 17.47
C ALA A 389 -25.17 36.69 16.50
#